data_bf3a20e66d08dcc7c941d62cc6566610
#
_entry.id   bf3a20e66d08dcc7c941d62cc6566610
#
_cell.length_a   1.000
_cell.length_b   1.000
_cell.length_c   1.000
_cell.angle_alpha   90.00
_cell.angle_beta   90.00
_cell.angle_gamma   90.00
#
_symmetry.space_group_name_H-M   'P 1'
#
loop_
_entity.id
_entity.type
_entity.pdbx_description
1 polymer ?
#
loop_
_entity_poly.entity_id
_entity_poly.type
_entity_poly.pdbx_seq_one_letter_code
_entity_poly.pdbx_strand_id
1 'polypeptide(L)'
;MKNILIATVAASMLGACGFMTAAKQYAGDVQDASGIAVIKGFVGKPFSDDFHVTIRGYSKLESSGPGEEKKFGIPGFTDYPSEIQVLAGEYKVQVYCFRGFTSYRPTTTLPMQAGKTYLLKCKVRDDQAFVEVHAIDSQ
;
A
#
# COMPACT_ATOMS: atom_id res chain seq x y z
N MET A 1 -18.56 38.71 -47.24
CA MET A 1 -17.83 37.42 -47.24
C MET A 1 -17.28 37.21 -45.87
N LYS A 2 -17.90 36.36 -45.09
CA LYS A 2 -17.46 36.04 -43.76
C LYS A 2 -16.91 34.62 -43.78
N ASN A 3 -15.62 34.48 -43.62
CA ASN A 3 -14.97 33.20 -43.46
C ASN A 3 -15.17 32.72 -42.01
N ILE A 4 -15.99 31.70 -41.86
CA ILE A 4 -16.14 30.99 -40.58
C ILE A 4 -15.04 29.95 -40.52
N LEU A 5 -14.05 30.20 -39.68
CA LEU A 5 -13.03 29.20 -39.29
C LEU A 5 -13.67 28.28 -38.26
N ILE A 6 -13.98 27.08 -38.70
CA ILE A 6 -14.37 25.99 -37.77
C ILE A 6 -13.09 25.42 -37.17
N ALA A 7 -12.82 25.78 -35.94
CA ALA A 7 -11.77 25.17 -35.15
C ALA A 7 -12.25 23.81 -34.66
N THR A 8 -11.77 22.77 -35.27
CA THR A 8 -11.99 21.40 -34.83
C THR A 8 -11.15 21.15 -33.58
N VAL A 9 -11.78 21.14 -32.42
CA VAL A 9 -11.15 20.72 -31.17
C VAL A 9 -11.08 19.19 -31.20
N ALA A 10 -9.90 18.67 -31.53
CA ALA A 10 -9.60 17.25 -31.36
C ALA A 10 -9.45 16.98 -29.86
N ALA A 11 -10.47 16.45 -29.25
CA ALA A 11 -10.39 15.92 -27.88
C ALA A 11 -9.52 14.67 -27.89
N SER A 12 -8.26 14.82 -27.53
CA SER A 12 -7.35 13.72 -27.27
C SER A 12 -7.81 13.04 -25.99
N MET A 13 -8.58 11.97 -26.10
CA MET A 13 -8.81 11.04 -25.01
C MET A 13 -7.52 10.25 -24.81
N LEU A 14 -6.61 10.80 -24.03
CA LEU A 14 -5.52 10.06 -23.44
C LEU A 14 -6.15 9.07 -22.48
N GLY A 15 -6.19 7.80 -22.90
CA GLY A 15 -6.56 6.70 -22.04
C GLY A 15 -5.70 6.74 -20.79
N ALA A 16 -6.31 7.06 -19.67
CA ALA A 16 -5.70 6.89 -18.39
C ALA A 16 -5.51 5.38 -18.18
N CYS A 17 -4.33 4.86 -18.55
CA CYS A 17 -3.84 3.65 -17.96
C CYS A 17 -3.80 3.92 -16.46
N GLY A 18 -4.76 3.36 -15.72
CA GLY A 18 -4.83 3.51 -14.28
C GLY A 18 -3.59 2.90 -13.65
N PHE A 19 -2.58 3.73 -13.42
CA PHE A 19 -1.59 3.40 -12.42
C PHE A 19 -2.37 3.25 -11.12
N MET A 20 -2.31 2.07 -10.50
CA MET A 20 -2.83 1.89 -9.16
C MET A 20 -2.02 2.81 -8.24
N THR A 21 -2.52 4.01 -8.04
CA THR A 21 -1.94 4.94 -7.09
C THR A 21 -2.07 4.35 -5.70
N ALA A 22 -0.98 4.39 -4.93
CA ALA A 22 -1.00 3.95 -3.54
C ALA A 22 -2.17 4.61 -2.78
N ALA A 23 -2.88 3.83 -1.99
CA ALA A 23 -4.01 4.32 -1.23
C ALA A 23 -3.55 5.35 -0.19
N LYS A 24 -4.01 6.59 -0.35
CA LYS A 24 -3.74 7.68 0.56
C LYS A 24 -4.51 7.48 1.87
N GLN A 25 -3.80 7.42 2.97
CA GLN A 25 -4.35 7.15 4.30
C GLN A 25 -4.14 8.32 5.29
N TYR A 26 -4.06 9.54 4.79
CA TYR A 26 -3.94 10.75 5.62
C TYR A 26 -4.94 11.81 5.14
N ALA A 27 -5.36 12.67 6.05
CA ALA A 27 -6.25 13.79 5.74
C ALA A 27 -5.47 14.97 5.12
N GLY A 28 -6.16 15.79 4.33
CA GLY A 28 -5.61 17.00 3.73
C GLY A 28 -5.13 16.83 2.30
N ASP A 29 -4.39 17.81 1.80
CA ASP A 29 -3.85 17.81 0.43
C ASP A 29 -2.79 16.71 0.24
N VAL A 30 -2.55 16.36 -1.03
CA VAL A 30 -1.50 15.40 -1.37
C VAL A 30 -0.15 15.97 -0.91
N GLN A 31 0.49 15.25 0.01
CA GLN A 31 1.81 15.59 0.53
C GLN A 31 2.89 15.28 -0.52
N ASP A 32 3.98 16.03 -0.50
CA ASP A 32 5.19 15.67 -1.21
C ASP A 32 5.70 14.30 -0.75
N ALA A 33 6.39 13.56 -1.64
CA ALA A 33 6.99 12.27 -1.30
C ALA A 33 7.91 12.32 -0.09
N SER A 34 8.53 13.48 0.18
CA SER A 34 9.35 13.72 1.36
C SER A 34 8.58 13.81 2.67
N GLY A 35 7.25 14.07 2.61
CA GLY A 35 6.40 14.22 3.79
C GLY A 35 5.63 12.95 4.18
N ILE A 36 5.66 11.93 3.32
CA ILE A 36 4.93 10.68 3.53
C ILE A 36 5.87 9.49 3.63
N ALA A 37 5.39 8.45 4.29
CA ALA A 37 5.99 7.13 4.28
C ALA A 37 5.11 6.19 3.45
N VAL A 38 5.72 5.21 2.78
CA VAL A 38 5.02 4.22 1.96
C VAL A 38 5.22 2.84 2.56
N ILE A 39 4.13 2.12 2.72
CA ILE A 39 4.16 0.70 3.07
C ILE A 39 3.78 -0.08 1.81
N LYS A 40 4.61 -1.01 1.41
CA LYS A 40 4.45 -1.79 0.19
C LYS A 40 4.58 -3.29 0.47
N GLY A 41 3.60 -4.06 0.06
CA GLY A 41 3.69 -5.52 0.09
C GLY A 41 4.51 -6.06 -1.07
N PHE A 42 5.28 -7.11 -0.82
CA PHE A 42 6.03 -7.81 -1.85
C PHE A 42 5.08 -8.54 -2.81
N VAL A 43 5.29 -8.37 -4.09
CA VAL A 43 4.53 -9.09 -5.14
C VAL A 43 5.30 -10.36 -5.49
N GLY A 44 4.79 -11.49 -5.04
CA GLY A 44 5.35 -12.80 -5.38
C GLY A 44 5.23 -13.09 -6.88
N LYS A 45 6.25 -13.69 -7.45
CA LYS A 45 6.20 -14.16 -8.84
C LYS A 45 5.32 -15.40 -8.94
N PRO A 46 4.57 -15.59 -10.04
CA PRO A 46 3.85 -16.83 -10.29
C PRO A 46 4.80 -18.04 -10.22
N PHE A 47 4.35 -19.10 -9.58
CA PHE A 47 5.10 -20.36 -9.42
C PHE A 47 6.43 -20.26 -8.64
N SER A 48 6.64 -19.17 -7.90
CA SER A 48 7.77 -19.05 -6.97
C SER A 48 7.37 -19.48 -5.56
N ASP A 49 8.37 -19.68 -4.71
CA ASP A 49 8.14 -19.96 -3.28
C ASP A 49 7.85 -18.70 -2.46
N ASP A 50 7.81 -17.53 -3.10
CA ASP A 50 7.55 -16.28 -2.44
C ASP A 50 6.06 -16.07 -2.18
N PHE A 51 5.74 -15.54 -1.01
CA PHE A 51 4.38 -15.12 -0.69
C PHE A 51 4.08 -13.76 -1.32
N HIS A 52 2.90 -13.64 -1.88
CA HIS A 52 2.33 -12.35 -2.23
C HIS A 52 1.81 -11.69 -0.96
N VAL A 53 2.12 -10.42 -0.76
CA VAL A 53 1.83 -9.68 0.47
C VAL A 53 0.94 -8.48 0.17
N THR A 54 -0.17 -8.39 0.90
CA THR A 54 -1.07 -7.25 0.87
C THR A 54 -1.35 -6.75 2.29
N ILE A 55 -1.91 -5.57 2.41
CA ILE A 55 -2.15 -4.91 3.69
C ILE A 55 -3.63 -5.03 4.06
N ARG A 56 -3.92 -5.72 5.16
CA ARG A 56 -5.30 -5.90 5.67
C ARG A 56 -5.81 -4.70 6.43
N GLY A 57 -4.92 -4.04 7.13
CA GLY A 57 -5.26 -2.92 7.98
C GLY A 57 -4.07 -2.39 8.74
N TYR A 58 -4.27 -1.31 9.45
CA TYR A 58 -3.26 -0.70 10.29
C TYR A 58 -3.88 0.12 11.41
N SER A 59 -3.10 0.38 12.44
CA SER A 59 -3.41 1.38 13.46
C SER A 59 -2.16 2.16 13.81
N LYS A 60 -2.30 3.47 14.01
CA LYS A 60 -1.21 4.29 14.51
C LYS A 60 -1.06 4.07 16.00
N LEU A 61 0.16 3.77 16.44
CA LEU A 61 0.46 3.66 17.85
C LEU A 61 0.72 5.05 18.43
N GLU A 62 -0.04 5.37 19.45
CA GLU A 62 0.05 6.64 20.17
C GLU A 62 0.53 6.39 21.61
N SER A 63 0.98 7.45 22.30
CA SER A 63 1.46 7.35 23.69
C SER A 63 0.39 6.85 24.67
N SER A 64 -0.89 7.03 24.32
CA SER A 64 -2.04 6.54 25.11
C SER A 64 -2.48 5.10 24.75
N GLY A 65 -1.79 4.46 23.79
CA GLY A 65 -2.10 3.12 23.29
C GLY A 65 -2.39 3.08 21.80
N PRO A 66 -2.91 1.95 21.28
CA PRO A 66 -3.26 1.84 19.87
C PRO A 66 -4.36 2.84 19.50
N GLY A 67 -4.16 3.59 18.42
CA GLY A 67 -5.18 4.43 17.84
C GLY A 67 -6.28 3.62 17.14
N GLU A 68 -7.16 4.31 16.43
CA GLU A 68 -8.23 3.69 15.68
C GLU A 68 -7.67 2.72 14.63
N GLU A 69 -8.20 1.51 14.61
CA GLU A 69 -7.83 0.49 13.63
C GLU A 69 -8.56 0.73 12.31
N LYS A 70 -7.81 0.89 11.24
CA LYS A 70 -8.35 0.95 9.89
C LYS A 70 -8.18 -0.38 9.19
N LYS A 71 -9.28 -0.97 8.75
CA LYS A 71 -9.31 -2.21 7.99
C LYS A 71 -9.65 -1.95 6.53
N PHE A 72 -9.02 -2.70 5.66
CA PHE A 72 -9.34 -2.73 4.23
C PHE A 72 -10.16 -3.96 3.88
N GLY A 73 -10.80 -3.91 2.72
CA GLY A 73 -11.64 -4.99 2.23
C GLY A 73 -13.08 -4.91 2.76
N ILE A 74 -13.93 -5.68 2.11
CA ILE A 74 -15.34 -5.87 2.49
C ILE A 74 -15.48 -7.31 2.99
N PRO A 75 -16.32 -7.60 3.99
CA PRO A 75 -16.54 -8.96 4.44
C PRO A 75 -16.88 -9.89 3.26
N GLY A 76 -16.08 -10.95 3.08
CA GLY A 76 -16.20 -11.89 1.96
C GLY A 76 -15.34 -11.58 0.74
N PHE A 77 -14.71 -10.40 0.68
CA PHE A 77 -13.78 -10.03 -0.38
C PHE A 77 -12.43 -9.62 0.23
N THR A 78 -11.37 -10.24 -0.26
CA THR A 78 -9.99 -9.96 0.16
C THR A 78 -9.27 -9.01 -0.78
N ASP A 79 -9.96 -7.95 -1.21
CA ASP A 79 -9.36 -6.92 -2.05
C ASP A 79 -8.59 -5.93 -1.17
N TYR A 80 -7.41 -6.37 -0.76
CA TYR A 80 -6.51 -5.58 0.07
C TYR A 80 -5.52 -4.81 -0.79
N PRO A 81 -5.22 -3.54 -0.45
CA PRO A 81 -4.20 -2.79 -1.17
C PRO A 81 -2.81 -3.42 -1.00
N SER A 82 -2.01 -3.36 -2.06
CA SER A 82 -0.61 -3.76 -2.04
C SER A 82 0.31 -2.64 -1.54
N GLU A 83 -0.19 -1.41 -1.52
CA GLU A 83 0.58 -0.22 -1.16
C GLU A 83 -0.31 0.83 -0.51
N ILE A 84 0.15 1.41 0.59
CA ILE A 84 -0.51 2.53 1.26
C ILE A 84 0.47 3.66 1.57
N GLN A 85 -0.03 4.88 1.62
CA GLN A 85 0.70 6.08 2.01
C GLN A 85 0.21 6.57 3.37
N VAL A 86 1.13 6.78 4.30
CA VAL A 86 0.82 7.25 5.65
C VAL A 86 1.75 8.39 6.05
N LEU A 87 1.35 9.18 7.03
CA LEU A 87 2.25 10.14 7.67
C LEU A 87 3.26 9.42 8.57
N ALA A 88 4.39 10.06 8.86
CA ALA A 88 5.39 9.51 9.77
C ALA A 88 4.79 9.14 11.14
N GLY A 89 5.27 8.09 11.74
CA GLY A 89 4.82 7.60 13.04
C GLY A 89 5.07 6.11 13.20
N GLU A 90 4.69 5.57 14.33
CA GLU A 90 4.76 4.14 14.61
C GLU A 90 3.41 3.49 14.33
N TYR A 91 3.41 2.41 13.58
CA TYR A 91 2.19 1.73 13.14
C TYR A 91 2.23 0.23 13.43
N LYS A 92 1.09 -0.29 13.85
CA LYS A 92 0.80 -1.72 13.85
C LYS A 92 0.12 -2.04 12.52
N VAL A 93 0.73 -2.91 11.72
CA VAL A 93 0.26 -3.26 10.38
C VAL A 93 -0.18 -4.72 10.35
N GLN A 94 -1.41 -4.94 9.90
CA GLN A 94 -1.96 -6.26 9.68
C GLN A 94 -1.75 -6.64 8.22
N VAL A 95 -1.14 -7.78 8.01
CA VAL A 95 -0.68 -8.23 6.69
C VAL A 95 -1.44 -9.49 6.28
N TYR A 96 -1.67 -9.65 5.00
CA TYR A 96 -2.18 -10.87 4.40
C TYR A 96 -1.15 -11.42 3.43
N CYS A 97 -0.66 -12.62 3.73
CA CYS A 97 0.33 -13.31 2.92
C CYS A 97 -0.33 -14.53 2.30
N PHE A 98 -0.21 -14.69 1.00
CA PHE A 98 -0.77 -15.86 0.33
C PHE A 98 0.14 -16.39 -0.78
N ARG A 99 0.08 -17.69 -0.95
CA ARG A 99 0.76 -18.44 -2.01
C ARG A 99 -0.08 -19.67 -2.34
N GLY A 100 -0.71 -19.67 -3.52
CA GLY A 100 -1.66 -20.72 -3.88
C GLY A 100 -2.83 -20.76 -2.89
N PHE A 101 -3.06 -21.89 -2.27
CA PHE A 101 -4.12 -22.09 -1.27
C PHE A 101 -3.65 -21.84 0.18
N THR A 102 -2.39 -21.55 0.38
CA THR A 102 -1.83 -21.26 1.70
C THR A 102 -1.87 -19.78 1.99
N SER A 103 -2.40 -19.40 3.14
CA SER A 103 -2.44 -18.02 3.59
C SER A 103 -2.13 -17.87 5.07
N TYR A 104 -1.54 -16.71 5.41
CA TYR A 104 -1.23 -16.31 6.77
C TYR A 104 -1.63 -14.86 6.99
N ARG A 105 -1.85 -14.49 8.24
CA ARG A 105 -2.31 -13.14 8.62
C ARG A 105 -1.45 -12.57 9.76
N PRO A 106 -0.14 -12.43 9.55
CA PRO A 106 0.73 -11.89 10.57
C PRO A 106 0.49 -10.40 10.80
N THR A 107 0.97 -9.93 11.94
CA THR A 107 0.99 -8.52 12.32
C THR A 107 2.42 -8.11 12.59
N THR A 108 2.77 -6.88 12.23
CA THR A 108 4.07 -6.29 12.53
C THR A 108 3.94 -4.85 13.01
N THR A 109 4.90 -4.39 13.78
CA THR A 109 4.99 -3.00 14.21
C THR A 109 6.16 -2.32 13.52
N LEU A 110 5.92 -1.15 12.94
CA LEU A 110 6.88 -0.41 12.14
C LEU A 110 7.01 1.04 12.60
N PRO A 111 8.23 1.51 12.90
CA PRO A 111 8.51 2.94 12.96
C PRO A 111 8.66 3.48 11.52
N MET A 112 7.69 4.29 11.09
CA MET A 112 7.64 4.85 9.74
C MET A 112 8.26 6.25 9.72
N GLN A 113 9.25 6.45 8.88
CA GLN A 113 9.90 7.74 8.66
C GLN A 113 9.41 8.36 7.34
N ALA A 114 9.14 9.66 7.36
CA ALA A 114 8.80 10.41 6.16
C ALA A 114 9.87 10.28 5.08
N GLY A 115 9.45 10.16 3.83
CA GLY A 115 10.33 10.01 2.68
C GLY A 115 10.86 8.60 2.45
N LYS A 116 10.47 7.62 3.27
CA LYS A 116 10.94 6.23 3.13
C LYS A 116 9.83 5.29 2.68
N THR A 117 10.23 4.25 1.96
CA THR A 117 9.38 3.13 1.56
C THR A 117 9.80 1.88 2.32
N TYR A 118 8.83 1.18 2.85
CA TYR A 118 9.03 -0.06 3.62
C TYR A 118 8.39 -1.22 2.88
N LEU A 119 9.22 -2.14 2.39
CA LEU A 119 8.78 -3.35 1.72
C LEU A 119 8.55 -4.45 2.74
N LEU A 120 7.34 -5.01 2.76
CA LEU A 120 6.95 -6.10 3.62
C LEU A 120 7.04 -7.43 2.86
N LYS A 121 7.81 -8.35 3.39
CA LYS A 121 7.89 -9.74 2.92
C LYS A 121 7.40 -10.70 3.98
N CYS A 122 6.76 -11.77 3.56
CA CYS A 122 6.30 -12.82 4.46
C CYS A 122 7.29 -13.97 4.48
N LYS A 123 7.67 -14.39 5.66
CA LYS A 123 8.50 -15.58 5.91
C LYS A 123 7.76 -16.54 6.81
N VAL A 124 7.97 -17.82 6.62
CA VAL A 124 7.37 -18.86 7.45
C VAL A 124 8.49 -19.70 8.06
N ARG A 125 8.41 -19.92 9.37
CA ARG A 125 9.29 -20.79 10.12
C ARG A 125 8.46 -21.56 11.14
N ASP A 126 8.60 -22.87 11.19
CA ASP A 126 7.85 -23.74 12.12
C ASP A 126 6.32 -23.50 12.08
N ASP A 127 5.76 -23.42 10.87
CA ASP A 127 4.36 -23.14 10.59
C ASP A 127 3.85 -21.78 11.11
N GLN A 128 4.74 -20.91 11.53
CA GLN A 128 4.42 -19.54 11.92
C GLN A 128 4.91 -18.53 10.88
N ALA A 129 4.03 -17.66 10.46
CA ALA A 129 4.37 -16.57 9.57
C ALA A 129 4.79 -15.32 10.35
N PHE A 130 5.82 -14.66 9.86
CA PHE A 130 6.27 -13.37 10.34
C PHE A 130 6.57 -12.43 9.17
N VAL A 131 6.55 -11.15 9.45
CA VAL A 131 6.83 -10.12 8.45
C VAL A 131 8.26 -9.65 8.57
N GLU A 132 8.99 -9.76 7.48
CA GLU A 132 10.31 -9.16 7.33
C GLU A 132 10.16 -7.81 6.64
N VAL A 133 10.77 -6.79 7.22
CA VAL A 133 10.65 -5.40 6.77
C VAL A 133 11.96 -4.93 6.19
N HIS A 134 11.91 -4.41 4.97
CA HIS A 134 13.06 -3.83 4.29
C HIS A 134 12.79 -2.36 4.02
N ALA A 135 13.55 -1.47 4.66
CA ALA A 135 13.51 -0.05 4.34
C ALA A 135 14.23 0.19 3.00
N ILE A 136 13.56 0.88 2.10
CA ILE A 136 14.08 1.27 0.79
C ILE A 136 14.11 2.80 0.77
N ASP A 137 15.26 3.38 0.46
CA ASP A 137 15.35 4.81 0.26
C ASP A 137 14.61 5.19 -1.03
N SER A 138 13.71 6.16 -0.94
CA SER A 138 13.02 6.69 -2.12
C SER A 138 14.04 7.42 -2.99
N GLN A 139 14.25 6.90 -4.17
CA GLN A 139 15.03 7.61 -5.19
C GLN A 139 14.12 8.58 -5.96
#